data_9198cf7f962982aa84479124be541884
#
_entry.id   9198cf7f962982aa84479124be541884
#
_cell.length_a   1.000
_cell.length_b   1.000
_cell.length_c   1.000
_cell.angle_alpha   90.00
_cell.angle_beta   90.00
_cell.angle_gamma   90.00
#
_symmetry.space_group_name_H-M   'P 1'
#
loop_
_entity.id
_entity.type
_entity.pdbx_description
1 polymer ?
#
loop_
_entity_poly.entity_id
_entity_poly.type
_entity_poly.pdbx_seq_one_letter_code
_entity_poly.pdbx_strand_id
1 'polypeptide(L)'
;MCGMLGLVVLGLVGALVYTLAFPDKVAKITGHDKLLNKPVEYTEPKVTKIPERPTADKIFELVNKERTQRGIAPLVRVPEINNNARLKVEDMIKNDYYAHRNPKTGRGLIDQTYVDNHCKEYGENINQDEYWTTRPEDHPAEDHVKEWMESTDGHREAILNPKFKYAGIALGWRTENVFVTALHFCEPL
;
A
#
# COMPACT_ATOMS: atom_id res chain seq x y z
N MET A 1 -32.36 52.92 -9.89
CA MET A 1 -31.10 52.56 -10.57
C MET A 1 -30.08 52.21 -9.50
N CYS A 2 -29.88 50.95 -9.23
CA CYS A 2 -29.03 50.49 -8.16
C CYS A 2 -27.80 49.79 -8.81
N GLY A 3 -26.66 50.44 -8.62
CA GLY A 3 -25.40 49.93 -9.13
C GLY A 3 -24.83 48.87 -8.17
N MET A 4 -24.62 47.65 -8.64
CA MET A 4 -23.92 46.60 -7.91
C MET A 4 -22.42 46.85 -7.99
N LEU A 5 -21.79 47.18 -6.88
CA LEU A 5 -20.33 47.13 -6.71
C LEU A 5 -19.93 45.69 -6.44
N GLY A 6 -19.16 45.12 -7.33
CA GLY A 6 -18.52 43.80 -7.15
C GLY A 6 -17.35 43.93 -6.18
N LEU A 7 -17.45 43.24 -5.03
CA LEU A 7 -16.37 43.13 -4.08
C LEU A 7 -15.44 41.99 -4.51
N VAL A 8 -14.24 42.34 -4.93
CA VAL A 8 -13.13 41.38 -5.11
C VAL A 8 -12.51 41.11 -3.75
N VAL A 9 -12.78 39.96 -3.16
CA VAL A 9 -12.10 39.52 -1.93
C VAL A 9 -10.77 38.89 -2.30
N LEU A 10 -9.70 39.66 -2.20
CA LEU A 10 -8.33 39.14 -2.17
C LEU A 10 -8.10 38.52 -0.80
N GLY A 11 -8.06 37.19 -0.75
CA GLY A 11 -7.72 36.44 0.46
C GLY A 11 -6.24 36.58 0.79
N LEU A 12 -5.92 37.50 1.69
CA LEU A 12 -4.65 37.53 2.40
C LEU A 12 -4.72 36.47 3.50
N VAL A 13 -3.99 35.38 3.33
CA VAL A 13 -3.68 34.43 4.42
C VAL A 13 -2.75 35.15 5.39
N GLY A 14 -3.32 35.84 6.35
CA GLY A 14 -2.59 36.44 7.46
C GLY A 14 -2.20 35.33 8.45
N ALA A 15 -0.90 35.07 8.57
CA ALA A 15 -0.38 34.27 9.66
C ALA A 15 -0.71 34.95 10.98
N LEU A 16 -1.65 34.35 11.75
CA LEU A 16 -1.99 34.81 13.09
C LEU A 16 -0.85 34.38 14.03
N VAL A 17 0.10 35.28 14.27
CA VAL A 17 1.11 35.09 15.32
C VAL A 17 0.42 35.30 16.67
N TYR A 18 0.06 34.24 17.36
CA TYR A 18 -0.32 34.29 18.76
C TYR A 18 0.91 34.55 19.62
N THR A 19 1.21 35.81 19.95
CA THR A 19 2.11 36.15 21.06
C THR A 19 1.35 35.95 22.36
N LEU A 20 1.53 34.81 23.01
CA LEU A 20 1.16 34.60 24.39
C LEU A 20 2.15 35.41 25.23
N ALA A 21 1.72 36.60 25.62
CA ALA A 21 2.42 37.40 26.64
C ALA A 21 2.24 36.71 28.02
N PHE A 22 3.23 35.94 28.44
CA PHE A 22 3.30 35.47 29.84
C PHE A 22 3.82 36.63 30.71
N PRO A 23 3.13 36.96 31.84
CA PRO A 23 3.57 38.04 32.70
C PRO A 23 4.92 37.69 33.35
N ASP A 24 5.86 38.64 33.30
CA ASP A 24 7.26 38.61 33.73
C ASP A 24 7.54 38.17 35.17
N LYS A 25 6.55 37.70 35.92
CA LYS A 25 6.69 37.40 37.33
C LYS A 25 7.04 35.97 37.69
N VAL A 26 7.04 35.04 36.73
CA VAL A 26 7.33 33.61 37.01
C VAL A 26 8.80 33.24 36.74
N ALA A 27 9.51 34.04 35.96
CA ALA A 27 10.90 33.72 35.51
C ALA A 27 11.95 33.85 36.61
N LYS A 28 11.69 34.50 37.74
CA LYS A 28 12.69 34.77 38.78
C LYS A 28 12.87 33.67 39.83
N ILE A 29 12.09 32.58 39.77
CA ILE A 29 12.09 31.60 40.90
C ILE A 29 12.98 30.38 40.63
N THR A 30 13.44 30.09 39.41
CA THR A 30 14.02 28.79 39.11
C THR A 30 15.43 28.79 38.50
N GLY A 31 16.07 29.93 38.26
CA GLY A 31 17.42 29.98 37.69
C GLY A 31 17.54 29.34 36.28
N HIS A 32 16.43 29.11 35.59
CA HIS A 32 16.41 28.43 34.27
C HIS A 32 16.39 29.41 33.09
N ASP A 33 16.68 30.70 33.31
CA ASP A 33 16.65 31.76 32.29
C ASP A 33 17.58 31.49 31.08
N LYS A 34 18.60 30.66 31.27
CA LYS A 34 19.53 30.31 30.17
C LYS A 34 19.03 29.20 29.25
N LEU A 35 18.03 28.42 29.66
CA LEU A 35 17.49 27.31 28.86
C LEU A 35 16.28 27.71 28.04
N LEU A 36 15.52 28.72 28.47
CA LEU A 36 14.28 29.15 27.82
C LEU A 36 14.48 30.14 26.65
N ASN A 37 15.69 30.69 26.48
CA ASN A 37 15.99 31.70 25.47
C ASN A 37 16.73 31.18 24.25
N LYS A 38 16.87 29.88 24.06
CA LYS A 38 17.27 29.34 22.75
C LYS A 38 16.01 29.19 21.92
N PRO A 39 15.84 29.92 20.80
CA PRO A 39 14.78 29.60 19.87
C PRO A 39 14.97 28.16 19.44
N VAL A 40 14.02 27.31 19.74
CA VAL A 40 13.93 25.98 19.12
C VAL A 40 13.58 26.26 17.67
N GLU A 41 14.57 26.21 16.79
CA GLU A 41 14.39 26.29 15.37
C GLU A 41 13.66 25.00 14.95
N TYR A 42 12.33 25.09 14.91
CA TYR A 42 11.51 24.02 14.36
C TYR A 42 11.71 24.05 12.85
N THR A 43 12.64 23.25 12.38
CA THR A 43 12.71 22.93 10.96
C THR A 43 11.61 21.91 10.67
N GLU A 44 10.58 22.33 9.96
CA GLU A 44 9.61 21.38 9.43
C GLU A 44 10.37 20.27 8.70
N PRO A 45 10.05 18.98 8.97
CA PRO A 45 10.65 17.89 8.21
C PRO A 45 10.30 18.13 6.75
N LYS A 46 11.32 18.32 5.92
CA LYS A 46 11.17 18.52 4.49
C LYS A 46 10.66 17.22 3.91
N VAL A 47 9.35 17.05 3.83
CA VAL A 47 8.72 15.96 3.10
C VAL A 47 9.10 16.14 1.63
N THR A 48 10.17 15.48 1.22
CA THR A 48 10.77 15.68 -0.10
C THR A 48 10.11 14.81 -1.16
N LYS A 49 9.36 13.79 -0.77
CA LYS A 49 8.68 12.88 -1.70
C LYS A 49 7.51 12.18 -1.00
N ILE A 50 6.34 12.22 -1.61
CA ILE A 50 5.22 11.33 -1.23
C ILE A 50 5.55 9.94 -1.78
N PRO A 51 5.39 8.84 -1.01
CA PRO A 51 5.56 7.48 -1.52
C PRO A 51 4.67 7.23 -2.73
N GLU A 52 5.17 6.48 -3.69
CA GLU A 52 4.36 6.09 -4.83
C GLU A 52 3.28 5.10 -4.38
N ARG A 53 2.03 5.36 -4.79
CA ARG A 53 0.91 4.49 -4.47
C ARG A 53 1.13 3.11 -5.10
N PRO A 54 1.03 2.00 -4.34
CA PRO A 54 1.28 0.67 -4.87
C PRO A 54 0.28 0.31 -5.96
N THR A 55 0.75 -0.38 -6.98
CA THR A 55 -0.07 -0.91 -8.07
C THR A 55 0.19 -2.40 -8.26
N ALA A 56 -0.82 -3.11 -8.78
CA ALA A 56 -0.66 -4.53 -9.14
C ALA A 56 0.48 -4.74 -10.14
N ASP A 57 0.67 -3.81 -11.07
CA ASP A 57 1.73 -3.89 -12.08
C ASP A 57 3.12 -3.78 -11.45
N LYS A 58 3.30 -2.84 -10.52
CA LYS A 58 4.58 -2.66 -9.83
C LYS A 58 4.92 -3.87 -8.96
N ILE A 59 3.96 -4.40 -8.21
CA ILE A 59 4.14 -5.61 -7.40
C ILE A 59 4.51 -6.80 -8.30
N PHE A 60 3.83 -6.97 -9.44
CA PHE A 60 4.14 -8.05 -10.38
C PHE A 60 5.54 -7.94 -10.98
N GLU A 61 5.98 -6.72 -11.33
CA GLU A 61 7.33 -6.44 -11.78
C GLU A 61 8.37 -6.87 -10.73
N LEU A 62 8.15 -6.49 -9.47
CA LEU A 62 9.04 -6.81 -8.36
C LEU A 62 9.08 -8.33 -8.08
N VAL A 63 7.95 -9.02 -8.12
CA VAL A 63 7.90 -10.50 -8.04
C VAL A 63 8.74 -11.14 -9.15
N ASN A 64 8.62 -10.66 -10.36
CA ASN A 64 9.43 -11.16 -11.48
C ASN A 64 10.92 -10.81 -11.35
N LYS A 65 11.24 -9.67 -10.73
CA LYS A 65 12.62 -9.32 -10.38
C LYS A 65 13.20 -10.30 -9.36
N GLU A 66 12.43 -10.68 -8.33
CA GLU A 66 12.85 -11.68 -7.34
C GLU A 66 13.16 -13.04 -7.99
N ARG A 67 12.35 -13.45 -8.97
CA ARG A 67 12.55 -14.67 -9.73
C ARG A 67 13.81 -14.60 -10.61
N THR A 68 13.90 -13.58 -11.44
CA THR A 68 14.98 -13.45 -12.43
C THR A 68 16.37 -13.27 -11.79
N GLN A 69 16.46 -12.56 -10.66
CA GLN A 69 17.70 -12.45 -9.88
C GLN A 69 18.21 -13.79 -9.34
N ARG A 70 17.32 -14.81 -9.26
CA ARG A 70 17.63 -16.17 -8.83
C ARG A 70 17.71 -17.17 -9.99
N GLY A 71 17.76 -16.67 -11.23
CA GLY A 71 17.85 -17.51 -12.43
C GLY A 71 16.54 -18.26 -12.77
N ILE A 72 15.40 -17.86 -12.17
CA ILE A 72 14.09 -18.44 -12.45
C ILE A 72 13.40 -17.61 -13.54
N ALA A 73 12.78 -18.26 -14.52
CA ALA A 73 12.06 -17.58 -15.58
C ALA A 73 10.92 -16.68 -14.99
N PRO A 74 10.71 -15.49 -15.55
CA PRO A 74 9.61 -14.63 -15.11
C PRO A 74 8.26 -15.28 -15.37
N LEU A 75 7.28 -14.96 -14.53
CA LEU A 75 5.89 -15.32 -14.74
C LEU A 75 5.31 -14.52 -15.90
N VAL A 76 4.47 -15.16 -16.69
CA VAL A 76 3.69 -14.53 -17.76
C VAL A 76 2.28 -14.26 -17.25
N ARG A 77 1.81 -13.03 -17.42
CA ARG A 77 0.46 -12.65 -17.00
C ARG A 77 -0.59 -13.23 -17.97
N VAL A 78 -1.62 -13.87 -17.42
CA VAL A 78 -2.72 -14.48 -18.17
C VAL A 78 -4.04 -13.82 -17.77
N PRO A 79 -4.88 -13.36 -18.73
CA PRO A 79 -6.11 -12.63 -18.43
C PRO A 79 -7.08 -13.38 -17.53
N GLU A 80 -7.25 -14.68 -17.71
CA GLU A 80 -8.16 -15.53 -16.93
C GLU A 80 -7.68 -15.66 -15.48
N ILE A 81 -6.38 -15.85 -15.27
CA ILE A 81 -5.79 -15.90 -13.92
C ILE A 81 -5.85 -14.51 -13.27
N ASN A 82 -5.66 -13.45 -14.06
CA ASN A 82 -5.81 -12.08 -13.59
C ASN A 82 -7.25 -11.79 -13.14
N ASN A 83 -8.23 -12.32 -13.87
CA ASN A 83 -9.64 -12.23 -13.47
C ASN A 83 -9.92 -12.97 -12.15
N ASN A 84 -9.34 -14.15 -11.94
CA ASN A 84 -9.45 -14.88 -10.68
C ASN A 84 -8.88 -14.06 -9.51
N ALA A 85 -7.70 -13.47 -9.67
CA ALA A 85 -7.10 -12.59 -8.66
C ALA A 85 -8.00 -11.37 -8.36
N ARG A 86 -8.58 -10.75 -9.39
CA ARG A 86 -9.52 -9.64 -9.23
C ARG A 86 -10.77 -10.04 -8.44
N LEU A 87 -11.41 -11.16 -8.81
CA LEU A 87 -12.59 -11.67 -8.10
C LEU A 87 -12.27 -11.96 -6.63
N LYS A 88 -11.09 -12.49 -6.34
CA LYS A 88 -10.64 -12.76 -4.98
C LYS A 88 -10.50 -11.47 -4.17
N VAL A 89 -9.85 -10.46 -4.70
CA VAL A 89 -9.69 -9.15 -4.04
C VAL A 89 -11.05 -8.49 -3.80
N GLU A 90 -11.92 -8.47 -4.81
CA GLU A 90 -13.26 -7.90 -4.70
C GLU A 90 -14.10 -8.61 -3.63
N ASP A 91 -14.00 -9.92 -3.52
CA ASP A 91 -14.73 -10.71 -2.51
C ASP A 91 -14.21 -10.41 -1.10
N MET A 92 -12.89 -10.35 -0.91
CA MET A 92 -12.29 -10.00 0.39
C MET A 92 -12.75 -8.61 0.86
N ILE A 93 -12.79 -7.63 -0.05
CA ILE A 93 -13.22 -6.27 0.25
C ILE A 93 -14.73 -6.22 0.53
N LYS A 94 -15.54 -6.77 -0.38
CA LYS A 94 -17.01 -6.73 -0.30
C LYS A 94 -17.57 -7.41 0.94
N ASN A 95 -16.96 -8.52 1.34
CA ASN A 95 -17.44 -9.37 2.44
C ASN A 95 -16.65 -9.18 3.74
N ASP A 96 -15.74 -8.19 3.74
CA ASP A 96 -14.93 -7.79 4.88
C ASP A 96 -14.21 -8.97 5.57
N TYR A 97 -13.35 -9.67 4.81
CA TYR A 97 -12.51 -10.72 5.35
C TYR A 97 -11.12 -10.72 4.71
N TYR A 98 -10.17 -11.39 5.36
CA TYR A 98 -8.81 -11.63 4.85
C TYR A 98 -8.45 -13.09 5.09
N ALA A 99 -8.61 -13.92 4.07
CA ALA A 99 -8.32 -15.37 4.11
C ALA A 99 -8.34 -15.95 2.68
N HIS A 100 -7.67 -17.08 2.47
CA HIS A 100 -7.70 -17.83 1.21
C HIS A 100 -9.11 -18.30 0.81
N ARG A 101 -9.96 -18.60 1.78
CA ARG A 101 -11.35 -19.00 1.56
C ARG A 101 -12.29 -18.04 2.24
N ASN A 102 -13.38 -17.71 1.55
CA ASN A 102 -14.46 -16.93 2.14
C ASN A 102 -15.02 -17.66 3.38
N PRO A 103 -14.95 -17.09 4.59
CA PRO A 103 -15.35 -17.77 5.82
C PRO A 103 -16.84 -18.09 5.89
N LYS A 104 -17.68 -17.37 5.12
CA LYS A 104 -19.13 -17.60 5.07
C LYS A 104 -19.52 -18.74 4.13
N THR A 105 -18.79 -18.90 3.03
CA THR A 105 -19.12 -19.87 1.97
C THR A 105 -18.18 -21.07 1.91
N GLY A 106 -16.99 -20.97 2.54
CA GLY A 106 -15.93 -21.96 2.45
C GLY A 106 -15.23 -22.04 1.08
N ARG A 107 -15.62 -21.20 0.12
CA ARG A 107 -15.11 -21.25 -1.26
C ARG A 107 -13.93 -20.33 -1.45
N GLY A 108 -12.92 -20.80 -2.21
CA GLY A 108 -11.99 -19.93 -2.92
C GLY A 108 -12.69 -19.38 -4.16
N LEU A 109 -12.39 -18.13 -4.52
CA LEU A 109 -12.93 -17.52 -5.74
C LEU A 109 -11.94 -17.71 -6.88
N ILE A 110 -12.11 -18.80 -7.59
CA ILE A 110 -11.36 -19.12 -8.81
C ILE A 110 -12.32 -19.69 -9.85
N ASP A 111 -12.03 -19.43 -11.11
CA ASP A 111 -12.65 -20.18 -12.20
C ASP A 111 -12.07 -21.59 -12.23
N GLN A 112 -12.73 -22.49 -11.52
CA GLN A 112 -12.28 -23.87 -11.40
C GLN A 112 -12.19 -24.56 -12.76
N THR A 113 -13.10 -24.23 -13.67
CA THR A 113 -13.10 -24.82 -15.03
C THR A 113 -11.83 -24.42 -15.77
N TYR A 114 -11.40 -23.16 -15.66
CA TYR A 114 -10.15 -22.73 -16.26
C TYR A 114 -8.95 -23.48 -15.63
N VAL A 115 -8.91 -23.53 -14.30
CA VAL A 115 -7.82 -24.19 -13.57
C VAL A 115 -7.71 -25.66 -13.94
N ASP A 116 -8.82 -26.40 -13.93
CA ASP A 116 -8.87 -27.84 -14.23
C ASP A 116 -8.40 -28.17 -15.67
N ASN A 117 -8.64 -27.26 -16.60
CA ASN A 117 -8.30 -27.45 -18.01
C ASN A 117 -6.92 -26.91 -18.42
N HIS A 118 -6.28 -26.08 -17.59
CA HIS A 118 -5.05 -25.38 -18.00
C HIS A 118 -3.91 -25.48 -16.98
N CYS A 119 -4.20 -25.82 -15.72
CA CYS A 119 -3.20 -25.81 -14.67
C CYS A 119 -3.06 -27.19 -14.03
N LYS A 120 -1.84 -27.70 -13.99
CA LYS A 120 -1.48 -28.89 -13.23
C LYS A 120 -1.44 -28.61 -11.73
N GLU A 121 -0.94 -27.44 -11.37
CA GLU A 121 -0.89 -26.91 -10.00
C GLU A 121 -1.30 -25.46 -10.02
N TYR A 122 -2.04 -25.02 -9.00
CA TYR A 122 -2.50 -23.66 -8.84
C TYR A 122 -2.21 -23.18 -7.41
N GLY A 123 -1.63 -21.99 -7.29
CA GLY A 123 -1.27 -21.37 -6.01
C GLY A 123 -1.86 -19.99 -5.84
N GLU A 124 -1.91 -19.52 -4.61
CA GLU A 124 -2.38 -18.18 -4.26
C GLU A 124 -1.52 -17.58 -3.15
N ASN A 125 -1.00 -16.38 -3.38
CA ASN A 125 -0.52 -15.49 -2.34
C ASN A 125 -1.52 -14.37 -2.15
N ILE A 126 -1.86 -14.04 -0.91
CA ILE A 126 -2.63 -12.85 -0.54
C ILE A 126 -1.83 -12.03 0.46
N ASN A 127 -1.99 -10.71 0.43
CA ASN A 127 -1.50 -9.82 1.48
C ASN A 127 -2.41 -8.61 1.65
N GLN A 128 -2.37 -8.01 2.83
CA GLN A 128 -3.07 -6.78 3.17
C GLN A 128 -2.09 -5.84 3.87
N ASP A 129 -1.89 -4.66 3.32
CA ASP A 129 -0.94 -3.66 3.80
C ASP A 129 -1.55 -2.28 3.92
N GLU A 130 -0.79 -1.40 4.57
CA GLU A 130 -1.11 0.01 4.73
C GLU A 130 -0.24 0.88 3.81
N TYR A 131 -0.83 2.01 3.40
CA TYR A 131 -0.16 3.06 2.64
C TYR A 131 -0.39 4.41 3.31
N TRP A 132 0.70 5.13 3.59
CA TRP A 132 0.64 6.43 4.24
C TRP A 132 1.44 7.49 3.47
N THR A 133 0.76 8.55 3.03
CA THR A 133 1.41 9.68 2.35
C THR A 133 2.35 10.48 3.25
N THR A 134 2.24 10.30 4.56
CA THR A 134 3.04 10.98 5.58
C THR A 134 4.33 10.25 5.94
N ARG A 135 4.59 9.11 5.33
CA ARG A 135 5.79 8.29 5.55
C ARG A 135 6.62 8.27 4.25
N PRO A 136 7.47 9.30 4.01
CA PRO A 136 8.21 9.44 2.75
C PRO A 136 9.26 8.36 2.53
N GLU A 137 9.62 7.63 3.57
CA GLU A 137 10.54 6.48 3.55
C GLU A 137 9.87 5.16 3.18
N ASP A 138 8.53 5.10 3.17
CA ASP A 138 7.81 3.87 2.81
C ASP A 138 7.96 3.58 1.31
N HIS A 139 8.16 2.32 1.02
CA HIS A 139 8.21 1.76 -0.34
C HIS A 139 7.15 0.66 -0.47
N PRO A 140 5.84 1.01 -0.45
CA PRO A 140 4.77 0.07 -0.18
C PRO A 140 4.69 -1.12 -1.16
N ALA A 141 5.13 -0.99 -2.39
CA ALA A 141 5.19 -2.12 -3.32
C ALA A 141 6.39 -3.02 -3.04
N GLU A 142 7.55 -2.44 -2.73
CA GLU A 142 8.77 -3.14 -2.36
C GLU A 142 8.61 -3.86 -1.01
N ASP A 143 8.03 -3.19 -0.01
CA ASP A 143 7.79 -3.74 1.32
C ASP A 143 6.80 -4.90 1.24
N HIS A 144 5.73 -4.77 0.45
CA HIS A 144 4.77 -5.83 0.18
C HIS A 144 5.41 -7.10 -0.39
N VAL A 145 6.26 -6.97 -1.41
CA VAL A 145 6.98 -8.12 -1.99
C VAL A 145 8.02 -8.67 -1.02
N LYS A 146 8.68 -7.80 -0.25
CA LYS A 146 9.62 -8.21 0.79
C LYS A 146 8.94 -9.08 1.85
N GLU A 147 7.74 -8.72 2.32
CA GLU A 147 6.96 -9.52 3.27
C GLU A 147 6.67 -10.92 2.73
N TRP A 148 6.24 -11.04 1.47
CA TRP A 148 6.09 -12.34 0.83
C TRP A 148 7.41 -13.13 0.76
N MET A 149 8.52 -12.46 0.49
CA MET A 149 9.84 -13.10 0.38
C MET A 149 10.45 -13.47 1.73
N GLU A 150 10.03 -12.84 2.82
CA GLU A 150 10.42 -13.17 4.20
C GLU A 150 9.45 -14.15 4.88
N SER A 151 8.31 -14.43 4.26
CA SER A 151 7.29 -15.35 4.78
C SER A 151 7.82 -16.78 4.89
N THR A 152 7.42 -17.44 5.96
CA THR A 152 7.61 -18.87 6.22
C THR A 152 6.36 -19.70 5.94
N ASP A 153 5.30 -19.06 5.46
CA ASP A 153 3.97 -19.66 5.27
C ASP A 153 3.67 -20.01 3.79
N GLY A 154 4.73 -20.24 3.00
CA GLY A 154 4.61 -20.71 1.62
C GLY A 154 4.57 -19.60 0.55
N HIS A 155 4.46 -18.32 0.91
CA HIS A 155 4.40 -17.23 -0.07
C HIS A 155 5.69 -17.12 -0.90
N ARG A 156 6.85 -17.21 -0.23
CA ARG A 156 8.16 -17.21 -0.87
C ARG A 156 8.31 -18.41 -1.80
N GLU A 157 7.95 -19.61 -1.32
CA GLU A 157 8.04 -20.86 -2.07
C GLU A 157 7.20 -20.79 -3.35
N ALA A 158 5.99 -20.24 -3.28
CA ALA A 158 5.14 -20.03 -4.45
C ALA A 158 5.78 -19.07 -5.46
N ILE A 159 6.29 -17.92 -5.01
CA ILE A 159 6.99 -16.96 -5.88
C ILE A 159 8.19 -17.60 -6.56
N LEU A 160 8.97 -18.40 -5.85
CA LEU A 160 10.21 -19.00 -6.34
C LEU A 160 10.01 -20.39 -6.97
N ASN A 161 8.78 -20.90 -7.04
CA ASN A 161 8.53 -22.18 -7.68
C ASN A 161 8.80 -22.10 -9.20
N PRO A 162 9.81 -22.82 -9.73
CA PRO A 162 10.16 -22.76 -11.15
C PRO A 162 9.13 -23.42 -12.06
N LYS A 163 8.19 -24.20 -11.50
CA LYS A 163 7.12 -24.84 -12.26
C LYS A 163 6.02 -23.84 -12.63
N PHE A 164 5.74 -22.86 -11.79
CA PHE A 164 4.80 -21.81 -12.13
C PHE A 164 5.33 -20.96 -13.29
N LYS A 165 4.54 -20.88 -14.36
CA LYS A 165 4.86 -20.14 -15.59
C LYS A 165 3.87 -18.99 -15.82
N TYR A 166 2.62 -19.21 -15.45
CA TYR A 166 1.55 -18.24 -15.64
C TYR A 166 1.07 -17.69 -14.30
N ALA A 167 0.63 -16.44 -14.32
CA ALA A 167 0.11 -15.80 -13.13
C ALA A 167 -0.90 -14.70 -13.46
N GLY A 168 -1.63 -14.27 -12.44
CA GLY A 168 -2.47 -13.09 -12.47
C GLY A 168 -2.42 -12.39 -11.13
N ILE A 169 -2.50 -11.07 -11.13
CA ILE A 169 -2.44 -10.27 -9.91
C ILE A 169 -3.54 -9.20 -9.93
N ALA A 170 -4.10 -8.93 -8.77
CA ALA A 170 -4.98 -7.80 -8.55
C ALA A 170 -4.67 -7.13 -7.21
N LEU A 171 -4.93 -5.83 -7.17
CA LEU A 171 -4.87 -5.00 -5.98
C LEU A 171 -6.18 -4.22 -5.87
N GLY A 172 -6.73 -4.12 -4.68
CA GLY A 172 -7.91 -3.31 -4.39
C GLY A 172 -7.78 -2.58 -3.06
N TRP A 173 -8.45 -1.46 -2.93
CA TRP A 173 -8.42 -0.63 -1.75
C TRP A 173 -9.63 -0.92 -0.86
N ARG A 174 -9.37 -1.37 0.38
CA ARG A 174 -10.39 -1.61 1.40
C ARG A 174 -10.81 -0.30 2.06
N THR A 175 -9.83 0.58 2.30
CA THR A 175 -9.99 1.94 2.79
C THR A 175 -9.08 2.87 2.01
N GLU A 176 -9.03 4.16 2.37
CA GLU A 176 -8.10 5.10 1.77
C GLU A 176 -6.64 4.67 1.91
N ASN A 177 -6.31 4.02 3.04
CA ASN A 177 -4.95 3.66 3.41
C ASN A 177 -4.67 2.16 3.45
N VAL A 178 -5.68 1.29 3.33
CA VAL A 178 -5.51 -0.17 3.40
C VAL A 178 -5.78 -0.77 2.04
N PHE A 179 -4.82 -1.52 1.51
CA PHE A 179 -4.97 -2.26 0.26
C PHE A 179 -4.81 -3.76 0.45
N VAL A 180 -5.45 -4.51 -0.41
CA VAL A 180 -5.42 -5.98 -0.44
C VAL A 180 -4.93 -6.43 -1.80
N THR A 181 -4.08 -7.44 -1.82
CA THR A 181 -3.53 -8.02 -3.04
C THR A 181 -3.80 -9.51 -3.09
N ALA A 182 -4.05 -10.03 -4.28
CA ALA A 182 -4.01 -11.45 -4.58
C ALA A 182 -3.13 -11.70 -5.80
N LEU A 183 -2.21 -12.65 -5.67
CA LEU A 183 -1.35 -13.13 -6.76
C LEU A 183 -1.60 -14.62 -6.92
N HIS A 184 -2.13 -15.01 -8.06
CA HIS A 184 -2.43 -16.38 -8.42
C HIS A 184 -1.38 -16.93 -9.38
N PHE A 185 -1.03 -18.21 -9.21
CA PHE A 185 -0.01 -18.89 -9.99
C PHE A 185 -0.59 -20.13 -10.66
N CYS A 186 -0.05 -20.49 -11.81
CA CYS A 186 -0.41 -21.71 -12.54
C CYS A 186 0.84 -22.39 -13.11
N GLU A 187 1.03 -23.68 -12.77
CA GLU A 187 1.86 -24.59 -13.52
C GLU A 187 1.00 -25.09 -14.71
N PRO A 188 1.40 -24.88 -15.99
CA PRO A 188 0.63 -25.38 -17.12
C PRO A 188 0.59 -26.90 -17.16
N LEU A 189 -0.50 -27.46 -17.74
CA LEU A 189 -0.64 -28.89 -18.05
C LEU A 189 0.43 -29.39 -19.01
#